data_d266f0842ad99e48618624d462207640
#
_entry.id   d266f0842ad99e48618624d462207640
#
_cell.length_a   1.000
_cell.length_b   1.000
_cell.length_c   1.000
_cell.angle_alpha   90.00
_cell.angle_beta   90.00
_cell.angle_gamma   90.00
#
_symmetry.space_group_name_H-M   'P 1'
#
loop_
_entity.id
_entity.type
_entity.pdbx_description
1 polymer ?
#
loop_
_entity_poly.entity_id
_entity_poly.type
_entity_poly.pdbx_seq_one_letter_code
_entity_poly.pdbx_strand_id
1 'polypeptide(L)'
;MITMDDSNDGRPVNLSFDESQANQADIKVIGVGGGGGNAVNRMISVGVEGVQFMAANTDCQALQNARAPVKLQLGSKLTKGLGAGGNPEIGKSSALEDTEGVLEALGGADMVFVTTGLGGGTGTGAAPIIANLAREMGALVVAVVTLPFAFEGRRRRMQAEEGLATLREVVDTVITIPNDKLLHTVERGTPISEAFMVCDDVLRQAVQGISDLITVPGEINLDFADVKTVMSGMGMALMGTGVADGEHRAVEAAQRAISSPLLEDASIHGARGVLINITGGADMSLHEISE
;
A
#
# COMPACT_ATOMS: atom_id res chain seq x y z
N MET A 1 33.58 -6.27 -42.36
CA MET A 1 33.18 -6.16 -43.76
C MET A 1 31.71 -6.52 -43.82
N ILE A 2 30.84 -5.51 -43.79
CA ILE A 2 29.40 -5.70 -43.86
C ILE A 2 29.01 -5.58 -45.31
N THR A 3 28.57 -6.66 -45.91
CA THR A 3 28.00 -6.66 -47.26
C THR A 3 26.53 -6.27 -47.13
N MET A 4 26.15 -5.09 -47.61
CA MET A 4 24.76 -4.72 -47.85
C MET A 4 24.30 -5.48 -49.11
N ASP A 5 23.27 -6.30 -48.91
CA ASP A 5 22.55 -6.94 -50.01
C ASP A 5 21.38 -6.01 -50.40
N ASP A 6 21.53 -5.34 -51.55
CA ASP A 6 20.53 -4.46 -52.16
C ASP A 6 19.45 -5.32 -52.87
N SER A 7 18.57 -5.95 -52.13
CA SER A 7 17.31 -6.47 -52.67
C SER A 7 16.15 -5.64 -52.10
N ASN A 8 15.85 -4.56 -52.81
CA ASN A 8 14.67 -3.70 -52.60
C ASN A 8 13.39 -4.48 -52.99
N ASP A 9 12.89 -5.33 -52.09
CA ASP A 9 11.58 -5.92 -52.17
C ASP A 9 10.69 -5.19 -51.14
N GLY A 10 9.88 -4.22 -51.66
CA GLY A 10 9.05 -3.29 -50.86
C GLY A 10 7.95 -3.95 -50.02
N ARG A 11 8.33 -4.92 -49.20
CA ARG A 11 7.43 -5.46 -48.15
C ARG A 11 7.46 -4.54 -46.95
N PRO A 12 6.29 -4.08 -46.46
CA PRO A 12 6.27 -3.35 -45.21
C PRO A 12 6.86 -4.26 -44.14
N VAL A 13 7.86 -3.76 -43.41
CA VAL A 13 8.37 -4.41 -42.20
C VAL A 13 7.22 -4.37 -41.21
N ASN A 14 6.44 -5.43 -41.11
CA ASN A 14 5.50 -5.61 -40.04
C ASN A 14 6.29 -5.85 -38.75
N LEU A 15 6.55 -4.79 -37.99
CA LEU A 15 6.94 -4.89 -36.61
C LEU A 15 5.69 -5.30 -35.84
N SER A 16 5.45 -6.60 -35.72
CA SER A 16 4.49 -7.10 -34.74
C SER A 16 5.15 -6.95 -33.38
N PHE A 17 4.73 -5.97 -32.61
CA PHE A 17 4.94 -6.01 -31.19
C PHE A 17 4.21 -7.22 -30.66
N ASP A 18 4.92 -8.06 -29.92
CA ASP A 18 4.33 -9.17 -29.21
C ASP A 18 3.51 -8.56 -28.07
N GLU A 19 2.21 -8.32 -28.29
CA GLU A 19 1.27 -7.75 -27.30
C GLU A 19 1.18 -8.60 -26.05
N SER A 20 1.72 -9.83 -26.07
CA SER A 20 1.82 -10.72 -24.91
C SER A 20 2.94 -10.34 -23.92
N GLN A 21 3.78 -9.35 -24.22
CA GLN A 21 4.89 -8.89 -23.38
C GLN A 21 4.79 -7.41 -22.95
N ALA A 22 3.62 -6.82 -22.93
CA ALA A 22 3.41 -5.65 -22.09
C ALA A 22 3.44 -6.13 -20.63
N ASN A 23 4.64 -6.37 -20.09
CA ASN A 23 4.84 -6.74 -18.69
C ASN A 23 4.42 -5.55 -17.82
N GLN A 24 3.14 -5.51 -17.48
CA GLN A 24 2.66 -4.67 -16.39
C GLN A 24 3.30 -5.20 -15.11
N ALA A 25 3.79 -4.31 -14.25
CA ALA A 25 4.36 -4.70 -12.96
C ALA A 25 3.33 -5.51 -12.16
N ASP A 26 3.74 -6.67 -11.63
CA ASP A 26 2.88 -7.49 -10.76
C ASP A 26 2.87 -6.90 -9.35
N ILE A 27 1.76 -6.21 -9.03
CA ILE A 27 1.56 -5.52 -7.75
C ILE A 27 0.64 -6.36 -6.86
N LYS A 28 1.12 -6.71 -5.69
CA LYS A 28 0.36 -7.47 -4.69
C LYS A 28 0.10 -6.63 -3.45
N VAL A 29 -1.11 -6.73 -2.91
CA VAL A 29 -1.54 -6.05 -1.68
C VAL A 29 -1.95 -7.11 -0.67
N ILE A 30 -1.19 -7.24 0.40
CA ILE A 30 -1.47 -8.18 1.47
C ILE A 30 -1.93 -7.46 2.74
N GLY A 31 -3.16 -7.72 3.16
CA GLY A 31 -3.71 -7.25 4.43
C GLY A 31 -3.41 -8.22 5.55
N VAL A 32 -2.65 -7.78 6.55
CA VAL A 32 -2.18 -8.64 7.65
C VAL A 32 -2.95 -8.33 8.94
N GLY A 33 -3.56 -9.36 9.51
CA GLY A 33 -4.40 -9.25 10.71
C GLY A 33 -5.75 -8.59 10.46
N GLY A 34 -6.49 -8.26 11.51
CA GLY A 34 -7.84 -7.70 11.40
C GLY A 34 -7.88 -6.35 10.68
N GLY A 35 -7.05 -5.39 11.09
CA GLY A 35 -7.00 -4.06 10.47
C GLY A 35 -6.60 -4.12 9.00
N GLY A 36 -5.54 -4.88 8.66
CA GLY A 36 -5.12 -5.06 7.27
C GLY A 36 -6.20 -5.73 6.41
N GLY A 37 -6.87 -6.75 6.94
CA GLY A 37 -8.00 -7.41 6.26
C GLY A 37 -9.17 -6.46 6.00
N ASN A 38 -9.50 -5.56 6.92
CA ASN A 38 -10.54 -4.54 6.74
C ASN A 38 -10.15 -3.54 5.65
N ALA A 39 -8.90 -3.06 5.65
CA ALA A 39 -8.39 -2.18 4.61
C ALA A 39 -8.46 -2.82 3.21
N VAL A 40 -8.04 -4.07 3.07
CA VAL A 40 -8.16 -4.82 1.80
C VAL A 40 -9.63 -5.00 1.40
N ASN A 41 -10.51 -5.34 2.33
CA ASN A 41 -11.95 -5.42 2.05
C ASN A 41 -12.50 -4.08 1.53
N ARG A 42 -12.04 -2.97 2.09
CA ARG A 42 -12.42 -1.62 1.64
C ARG A 42 -11.91 -1.34 0.23
N MET A 43 -10.64 -1.64 -0.06
CA MET A 43 -10.05 -1.49 -1.40
C MET A 43 -10.84 -2.24 -2.46
N ILE A 44 -11.17 -3.51 -2.19
CA ILE A 44 -11.97 -4.35 -3.10
C ILE A 44 -13.39 -3.78 -3.26
N SER A 45 -14.02 -3.27 -2.18
CA SER A 45 -15.38 -2.75 -2.24
C SER A 45 -15.51 -1.46 -3.03
N VAL A 46 -14.45 -0.67 -3.13
CA VAL A 46 -14.38 0.57 -3.91
C VAL A 46 -13.91 0.31 -5.34
N GLY A 47 -13.42 -0.89 -5.64
CA GLY A 47 -13.02 -1.28 -6.99
C GLY A 47 -11.62 -0.79 -7.35
N VAL A 48 -10.64 -0.87 -6.43
CA VAL A 48 -9.24 -0.64 -6.77
C VAL A 48 -8.77 -1.76 -7.71
N GLU A 49 -8.29 -1.40 -8.87
CA GLU A 49 -7.88 -2.31 -9.96
C GLU A 49 -6.35 -2.34 -10.13
N GLY A 50 -5.85 -3.23 -10.98
CA GLY A 50 -4.42 -3.32 -11.31
C GLY A 50 -3.56 -3.97 -10.23
N VAL A 51 -4.15 -4.51 -9.15
CA VAL A 51 -3.43 -5.16 -8.05
C VAL A 51 -4.07 -6.48 -7.64
N GLN A 52 -3.26 -7.40 -7.11
CA GLN A 52 -3.73 -8.69 -6.59
C GLN A 52 -3.92 -8.59 -5.07
N PHE A 53 -5.13 -8.85 -4.59
CA PHE A 53 -5.45 -8.75 -3.16
C PHE A 53 -5.30 -10.06 -2.42
N MET A 54 -4.70 -9.98 -1.23
CA MET A 54 -4.49 -11.09 -0.31
C MET A 54 -4.86 -10.68 1.12
N ALA A 55 -5.32 -11.64 1.92
CA ALA A 55 -5.55 -11.47 3.35
C ALA A 55 -4.82 -12.56 4.12
N ALA A 56 -4.00 -12.15 5.10
CA ALA A 56 -3.28 -13.06 5.98
C ALA A 56 -3.71 -12.84 7.44
N ASN A 57 -4.13 -13.89 8.13
CA ASN A 57 -4.57 -13.78 9.51
C ASN A 57 -4.38 -15.10 10.28
N THR A 58 -4.23 -14.99 11.59
CA THR A 58 -4.28 -16.13 12.53
C THR A 58 -5.71 -16.50 12.96
N ASP A 59 -6.69 -15.65 12.66
CA ASP A 59 -8.10 -15.83 12.98
C ASP A 59 -8.86 -16.31 11.73
N CYS A 60 -9.37 -17.56 11.78
CA CYS A 60 -10.14 -18.15 10.70
C CYS A 60 -11.46 -17.44 10.42
N GLN A 61 -12.14 -16.91 11.45
CA GLN A 61 -13.41 -16.21 11.24
C GLN A 61 -13.19 -14.90 10.47
N ALA A 62 -12.13 -14.17 10.81
CA ALA A 62 -11.74 -12.97 10.06
C ALA A 62 -11.40 -13.29 8.60
N LEU A 63 -10.70 -14.40 8.33
CA LEU A 63 -10.39 -14.86 6.96
C LEU A 63 -11.63 -15.30 6.18
N GLN A 64 -12.60 -15.93 6.83
CA GLN A 64 -13.85 -16.31 6.17
C GLN A 64 -14.61 -15.07 5.66
N ASN A 65 -14.59 -13.98 6.44
CA ASN A 65 -15.24 -12.71 6.10
C ASN A 65 -14.41 -11.83 5.15
N ALA A 66 -13.15 -12.18 4.88
CA ALA A 66 -12.29 -11.45 3.95
C ALA A 66 -12.81 -11.62 2.52
N ARG A 67 -12.79 -10.50 1.75
CA ARG A 67 -13.16 -10.47 0.32
C ARG A 67 -12.00 -10.79 -0.60
N ALA A 68 -10.78 -10.76 -0.09
CA ALA A 68 -9.58 -11.07 -0.85
C ALA A 68 -9.67 -12.46 -1.48
N PRO A 69 -9.31 -12.62 -2.78
CA PRO A 69 -9.33 -13.91 -3.45
C PRO A 69 -8.31 -14.90 -2.87
N VAL A 70 -7.16 -14.41 -2.41
CA VAL A 70 -6.14 -15.21 -1.76
C VAL A 70 -6.22 -15.01 -0.25
N LYS A 71 -6.36 -16.11 0.49
CA LYS A 71 -6.49 -16.11 1.96
C LYS A 71 -5.44 -17.01 2.57
N LEU A 72 -4.59 -16.42 3.39
CA LEU A 72 -3.50 -17.13 4.06
C LEU A 72 -3.82 -17.25 5.55
N GLN A 73 -4.06 -18.46 6.01
CA GLN A 73 -4.15 -18.75 7.44
C GLN A 73 -2.74 -18.89 8.01
N LEU A 74 -2.39 -18.07 8.99
CA LEU A 74 -1.10 -18.10 9.66
C LEU A 74 -1.19 -18.85 10.98
N GLY A 75 -0.20 -19.72 11.26
CA GLY A 75 -0.05 -20.40 12.53
C GLY A 75 -1.20 -21.36 12.84
N SER A 76 -1.59 -22.15 11.87
CA SER A 76 -2.71 -23.09 11.99
C SER A 76 -2.53 -24.08 13.14
N LYS A 77 -1.30 -24.54 13.39
CA LYS A 77 -0.97 -25.44 14.52
C LYS A 77 -0.87 -24.66 15.82
N LEU A 78 -0.25 -23.47 15.78
CA LEU A 78 0.00 -22.66 16.97
C LEU A 78 -1.27 -22.05 17.55
N THR A 79 -2.09 -21.42 16.69
CA THR A 79 -3.28 -20.64 17.12
C THR A 79 -4.59 -21.41 16.99
N LYS A 80 -4.60 -22.52 16.23
CA LYS A 80 -5.79 -23.31 15.90
C LYS A 80 -6.94 -22.46 15.31
N GLY A 81 -6.58 -21.37 14.63
CA GLY A 81 -7.54 -20.44 14.03
C GLY A 81 -8.21 -19.47 14.98
N LEU A 82 -7.78 -19.40 16.24
CA LEU A 82 -8.40 -18.55 17.29
C LEU A 82 -7.76 -17.15 17.42
N GLY A 83 -6.78 -16.83 16.54
CA GLY A 83 -6.07 -15.57 16.59
C GLY A 83 -4.86 -15.55 17.51
N ALA A 84 -4.09 -14.46 17.48
CA ALA A 84 -2.87 -14.28 18.28
C ALA A 84 -3.10 -13.73 19.69
N GLY A 85 -4.35 -13.47 20.10
CA GLY A 85 -4.69 -12.98 21.45
C GLY A 85 -4.04 -11.65 21.81
N GLY A 86 -3.76 -10.77 20.83
CA GLY A 86 -3.09 -9.49 21.05
C GLY A 86 -1.60 -9.60 21.39
N ASN A 87 -0.98 -10.76 21.15
CA ASN A 87 0.44 -11.00 21.39
C ASN A 87 1.23 -11.00 20.06
N PRO A 88 2.12 -10.02 19.82
CA PRO A 88 2.92 -9.95 18.59
C PRO A 88 3.87 -11.14 18.38
N GLU A 89 4.42 -11.73 19.46
CA GLU A 89 5.30 -12.90 19.35
C GLU A 89 4.56 -14.12 18.81
N ILE A 90 3.27 -14.29 19.16
CA ILE A 90 2.43 -15.33 18.57
C ILE A 90 2.18 -15.03 17.10
N GLY A 91 1.91 -13.78 16.73
CA GLY A 91 1.75 -13.36 15.34
C GLY A 91 3.00 -13.63 14.50
N LYS A 92 4.18 -13.30 15.03
CA LYS A 92 5.48 -13.56 14.42
C LYS A 92 5.73 -15.06 14.21
N SER A 93 5.55 -15.84 15.26
CA SER A 93 5.73 -17.30 15.21
C SER A 93 4.75 -17.95 14.23
N SER A 94 3.52 -17.44 14.14
CA SER A 94 2.52 -17.90 13.19
C SER A 94 2.92 -17.64 11.72
N ALA A 95 3.50 -16.48 11.42
CA ALA A 95 4.00 -16.21 10.09
C ALA A 95 5.21 -17.08 9.72
N LEU A 96 6.07 -17.37 10.69
CA LEU A 96 7.21 -18.28 10.48
C LEU A 96 6.80 -19.73 10.27
N GLU A 97 5.68 -20.17 10.87
CA GLU A 97 5.12 -21.52 10.66
C GLU A 97 4.69 -21.73 9.21
N ASP A 98 4.12 -20.70 8.57
CA ASP A 98 3.51 -20.79 7.24
C ASP A 98 4.32 -20.05 6.16
N THR A 99 5.63 -19.95 6.34
CA THR A 99 6.56 -19.26 5.42
C THR A 99 6.42 -19.73 3.97
N GLU A 100 6.29 -21.04 3.73
CA GLU A 100 6.16 -21.61 2.39
C GLU A 100 4.91 -21.09 1.67
N GLY A 101 3.76 -21.09 2.36
CA GLY A 101 2.51 -20.56 1.80
C GLY A 101 2.56 -19.05 1.51
N VAL A 102 3.29 -18.29 2.34
CA VAL A 102 3.51 -16.85 2.10
C VAL A 102 4.40 -16.65 0.87
N LEU A 103 5.50 -17.39 0.74
CA LEU A 103 6.40 -17.32 -0.42
C LEU A 103 5.69 -17.69 -1.72
N GLU A 104 4.87 -18.76 -1.71
CA GLU A 104 4.08 -19.16 -2.87
C GLU A 104 3.10 -18.06 -3.29
N ALA A 105 2.39 -17.47 -2.34
CA ALA A 105 1.42 -16.41 -2.61
C ALA A 105 2.08 -15.12 -3.14
N LEU A 106 3.28 -14.77 -2.65
CA LEU A 106 4.02 -13.58 -3.06
C LEU A 106 4.85 -13.78 -4.34
N GLY A 107 4.96 -15.02 -4.83
CA GLY A 107 5.78 -15.38 -5.97
C GLY A 107 5.52 -14.51 -7.20
N GLY A 108 6.60 -14.02 -7.85
CA GLY A 108 6.54 -13.21 -9.07
C GLY A 108 6.17 -11.74 -8.87
N ALA A 109 5.93 -11.27 -7.64
CA ALA A 109 5.61 -9.88 -7.40
C ALA A 109 6.80 -8.95 -7.66
N ASP A 110 6.59 -7.88 -8.42
CA ASP A 110 7.53 -6.77 -8.58
C ASP A 110 7.41 -5.80 -7.39
N MET A 111 6.19 -5.64 -6.85
CA MET A 111 5.90 -4.76 -5.73
C MET A 111 4.90 -5.42 -4.77
N VAL A 112 5.16 -5.27 -3.47
CA VAL A 112 4.26 -5.78 -2.42
C VAL A 112 3.91 -4.65 -1.45
N PHE A 113 2.62 -4.36 -1.37
CA PHE A 113 2.07 -3.53 -0.29
C PHE A 113 1.71 -4.41 0.89
N VAL A 114 2.30 -4.12 2.04
CA VAL A 114 1.93 -4.76 3.31
C VAL A 114 1.09 -3.79 4.13
N THR A 115 -0.22 -4.04 4.21
CA THR A 115 -1.13 -3.18 4.98
C THR A 115 -1.55 -3.83 6.28
N THR A 116 -1.47 -3.07 7.38
CA THR A 116 -1.83 -3.57 8.72
C THR A 116 -2.17 -2.45 9.70
N GLY A 117 -2.99 -2.77 10.69
CA GLY A 117 -3.12 -1.97 11.91
C GLY A 117 -2.14 -2.47 12.97
N LEU A 118 -1.21 -1.62 13.37
CA LEU A 118 -0.24 -1.94 14.42
C LEU A 118 -0.85 -1.85 15.83
N GLY A 119 -0.23 -2.54 16.79
CA GLY A 119 -0.67 -2.61 18.18
C GLY A 119 -1.50 -3.84 18.52
N GLY A 120 -1.87 -4.66 17.52
CA GLY A 120 -2.47 -5.98 17.71
C GLY A 120 -1.43 -7.11 17.75
N GLY A 121 -1.89 -8.35 17.80
CA GLY A 121 -0.99 -9.51 17.77
C GLY A 121 -0.53 -9.87 16.36
N THR A 122 -1.48 -10.26 15.51
CA THR A 122 -1.18 -10.77 14.16
C THR A 122 -0.53 -9.72 13.29
N GLY A 123 -1.14 -8.53 13.15
CA GLY A 123 -0.63 -7.47 12.29
C GLY A 123 0.76 -7.01 12.68
N THR A 124 0.97 -6.75 13.99
CA THR A 124 2.25 -6.27 14.51
C THR A 124 3.37 -7.28 14.39
N GLY A 125 3.08 -8.56 14.65
CA GLY A 125 4.09 -9.63 14.64
C GLY A 125 4.35 -10.24 13.27
N ALA A 126 3.31 -10.47 12.48
CA ALA A 126 3.43 -11.17 11.20
C ALA A 126 3.84 -10.24 10.04
N ALA A 127 3.43 -8.96 10.05
CA ALA A 127 3.73 -8.06 8.95
C ALA A 127 5.24 -7.89 8.68
N PRO A 128 6.13 -7.74 9.69
CA PRO A 128 7.57 -7.68 9.44
C PRO A 128 8.13 -8.97 8.80
N ILE A 129 7.62 -10.13 9.17
CA ILE A 129 8.05 -11.41 8.59
C ILE A 129 7.63 -11.51 7.12
N ILE A 130 6.38 -11.21 6.81
CA ILE A 130 5.85 -11.20 5.45
C ILE A 130 6.60 -10.19 4.58
N ALA A 131 6.85 -9.00 5.11
CA ALA A 131 7.61 -7.94 4.42
C ALA A 131 9.05 -8.39 4.12
N ASN A 132 9.73 -9.02 5.08
CA ASN A 132 11.08 -9.53 4.87
C ASN A 132 11.11 -10.60 3.77
N LEU A 133 10.16 -11.53 3.78
CA LEU A 133 10.05 -12.57 2.75
C LEU A 133 9.84 -11.96 1.36
N ALA A 134 8.96 -10.97 1.23
CA ALA A 134 8.73 -10.26 -0.03
C ALA A 134 10.02 -9.57 -0.52
N ARG A 135 10.76 -8.93 0.38
CA ARG A 135 12.03 -8.26 0.06
C ARG A 135 13.12 -9.25 -0.36
N GLU A 136 13.23 -10.40 0.32
CA GLU A 136 14.18 -11.47 -0.05
C GLU A 136 13.90 -12.05 -1.45
N MET A 137 12.64 -11.99 -1.91
CA MET A 137 12.25 -12.36 -3.27
C MET A 137 12.57 -11.29 -4.32
N GLY A 138 13.06 -10.09 -3.92
CA GLY A 138 13.43 -8.99 -4.79
C GLY A 138 12.32 -8.00 -5.13
N ALA A 139 11.14 -8.14 -4.52
CA ALA A 139 10.06 -7.19 -4.66
C ALA A 139 10.38 -5.86 -3.96
N LEU A 140 9.88 -4.75 -4.52
CA LEU A 140 9.82 -3.48 -3.80
C LEU A 140 8.74 -3.57 -2.71
N VAL A 141 9.13 -3.40 -1.44
CA VAL A 141 8.19 -3.56 -0.32
C VAL A 141 7.81 -2.22 0.29
N VAL A 142 6.53 -1.90 0.22
CA VAL A 142 5.95 -0.69 0.82
C VAL A 142 4.97 -1.09 1.91
N ALA A 143 5.26 -0.72 3.15
CA ALA A 143 4.32 -0.92 4.25
C ALA A 143 3.41 0.31 4.39
N VAL A 144 2.10 0.09 4.49
CA VAL A 144 1.11 1.14 4.76
C VAL A 144 0.37 0.75 6.02
N VAL A 145 0.66 1.47 7.12
CA VAL A 145 0.25 1.02 8.45
C VAL A 145 -0.45 2.10 9.25
N THR A 146 -1.44 1.70 10.05
CA THR A 146 -2.09 2.59 11.02
C THR A 146 -1.53 2.39 12.42
N LEU A 147 -1.41 3.49 13.16
CA LEU A 147 -1.15 3.48 14.61
C LEU A 147 -2.48 3.59 15.37
N PRO A 148 -2.61 2.89 16.51
CA PRO A 148 -3.85 2.87 17.28
C PRO A 148 -4.23 4.25 17.81
N PHE A 149 -5.53 4.47 18.02
CA PHE A 149 -6.04 5.61 18.74
C PHE A 149 -5.56 5.62 20.20
N ALA A 150 -5.42 6.80 20.79
CA ALA A 150 -4.99 6.96 22.18
C ALA A 150 -5.93 6.24 23.17
N PHE A 151 -7.24 6.19 22.87
CA PHE A 151 -8.22 5.49 23.72
C PHE A 151 -8.07 3.96 23.71
N GLU A 152 -7.38 3.37 22.73
CA GLU A 152 -7.10 1.93 22.69
C GLU A 152 -6.10 1.48 23.76
N GLY A 153 -5.41 2.42 24.37
CA GLY A 153 -4.60 2.25 25.57
C GLY A 153 -3.10 2.13 25.31
N ARG A 154 -2.35 2.43 26.38
CA ARG A 154 -0.89 2.54 26.33
C ARG A 154 -0.19 1.26 25.84
N ARG A 155 -0.71 0.09 26.23
CA ARG A 155 -0.11 -1.18 25.84
C ARG A 155 -0.13 -1.36 24.33
N ARG A 156 -1.26 -1.06 23.66
CA ARG A 156 -1.39 -1.14 22.20
C ARG A 156 -0.44 -0.18 21.50
N ARG A 157 -0.32 1.04 22.04
CA ARG A 157 0.59 2.04 21.49
C ARG A 157 2.04 1.60 21.57
N MET A 158 2.50 1.08 22.70
CA MET A 158 3.86 0.56 22.84
C MET A 158 4.14 -0.59 21.87
N GLN A 159 3.22 -1.55 21.77
CA GLN A 159 3.34 -2.66 20.81
C GLN A 159 3.37 -2.16 19.36
N ALA A 160 2.60 -1.10 19.03
CA ALA A 160 2.61 -0.50 17.70
C ALA A 160 3.96 0.18 17.38
N GLU A 161 4.53 0.90 18.33
CA GLU A 161 5.82 1.57 18.19
C GLU A 161 6.97 0.56 18.01
N GLU A 162 6.98 -0.53 18.79
CA GLU A 162 7.94 -1.63 18.65
C GLU A 162 7.80 -2.35 17.29
N GLY A 163 6.55 -2.65 16.90
CA GLY A 163 6.27 -3.28 15.61
C GLY A 163 6.64 -2.39 14.42
N LEU A 164 6.41 -1.08 14.52
CA LEU A 164 6.82 -0.12 13.51
C LEU A 164 8.35 -0.06 13.39
N ALA A 165 9.08 -0.06 14.50
CA ALA A 165 10.55 -0.07 14.49
C ALA A 165 11.08 -1.32 13.75
N THR A 166 10.53 -2.51 14.07
CA THR A 166 10.92 -3.75 13.41
C THR A 166 10.55 -3.74 11.92
N LEU A 167 9.37 -3.24 11.57
CA LEU A 167 8.92 -3.19 10.18
C LEU A 167 9.80 -2.28 9.31
N ARG A 168 10.24 -1.14 9.86
CA ARG A 168 11.13 -0.18 9.17
C ARG A 168 12.48 -0.75 8.76
N GLU A 169 12.96 -1.78 9.45
CA GLU A 169 14.24 -2.42 9.14
C GLU A 169 14.15 -3.35 7.93
N VAL A 170 12.94 -3.84 7.62
CA VAL A 170 12.72 -4.88 6.61
C VAL A 170 11.97 -4.41 5.37
N VAL A 171 11.49 -3.19 5.33
CA VAL A 171 10.79 -2.62 4.15
C VAL A 171 11.62 -1.52 3.47
N ASP A 172 11.35 -1.24 2.22
CA ASP A 172 11.96 -0.14 1.48
C ASP A 172 11.38 1.21 1.93
N THR A 173 10.07 1.26 2.07
CA THR A 173 9.34 2.46 2.49
C THR A 173 8.19 2.09 3.42
N VAL A 174 7.99 2.87 4.48
CA VAL A 174 6.84 2.76 5.37
C VAL A 174 6.06 4.06 5.40
N ILE A 175 4.76 3.98 5.12
CA ILE A 175 3.79 5.06 5.27
C ILE A 175 3.03 4.81 6.56
N THR A 176 3.14 5.74 7.49
CA THR A 176 2.52 5.62 8.82
C THR A 176 1.35 6.58 8.93
N ILE A 177 0.19 6.06 9.33
CA ILE A 177 -1.05 6.81 9.50
C ILE A 177 -1.44 6.79 10.98
N PRO A 178 -1.16 7.87 11.75
CA PRO A 178 -1.62 7.97 13.13
C PRO A 178 -3.14 8.19 13.16
N ASN A 179 -3.90 7.21 13.69
CA ASN A 179 -5.37 7.32 13.74
C ASN A 179 -5.85 8.56 14.50
N ASP A 180 -5.11 9.00 15.54
CA ASP A 180 -5.44 10.21 16.30
C ASP A 180 -5.50 11.47 15.41
N LYS A 181 -4.67 11.57 14.37
CA LYS A 181 -4.70 12.70 13.43
C LYS A 181 -5.99 12.74 12.61
N LEU A 182 -6.59 11.59 12.36
CA LEU A 182 -7.85 11.48 11.61
C LEU A 182 -9.06 11.89 12.45
N LEU A 183 -8.94 11.98 13.79
CA LEU A 183 -10.02 12.51 14.64
C LEU A 183 -10.36 13.98 14.34
N HIS A 184 -9.42 14.72 13.77
CA HIS A 184 -9.67 16.12 13.37
C HIS A 184 -10.48 16.24 12.09
N THR A 185 -10.57 15.17 11.30
CA THR A 185 -11.32 15.15 10.03
C THR A 185 -12.75 14.62 10.17
N VAL A 186 -13.07 14.01 11.31
CA VAL A 186 -14.41 13.46 11.60
C VAL A 186 -15.21 14.40 12.50
N GLU A 187 -16.52 14.44 12.31
CA GLU A 187 -17.42 15.25 13.12
C GLU A 187 -17.57 14.71 14.56
N ARG A 188 -17.84 15.62 15.50
CA ARG A 188 -18.17 15.23 16.88
C ARG A 188 -19.49 14.46 16.88
N GLY A 189 -19.47 13.20 17.23
CA GLY A 189 -20.64 12.33 17.21
C GLY A 189 -20.61 11.25 16.15
N THR A 190 -19.56 11.23 15.31
CA THR A 190 -19.31 10.13 14.36
C THR A 190 -19.22 8.79 15.10
N PRO A 191 -19.99 7.77 14.70
CA PRO A 191 -19.89 6.44 15.28
C PRO A 191 -18.47 5.87 15.16
N ILE A 192 -18.05 5.11 16.16
CA ILE A 192 -16.70 4.53 16.21
C ILE A 192 -16.40 3.65 14.97
N SER A 193 -17.41 2.98 14.44
CA SER A 193 -17.28 2.18 13.20
C SER A 193 -16.96 3.04 11.99
N GLU A 194 -17.53 4.23 11.89
CA GLU A 194 -17.24 5.18 10.82
C GLU A 194 -15.84 5.78 10.96
N ALA A 195 -15.40 6.07 12.19
CA ALA A 195 -14.04 6.54 12.43
C ALA A 195 -12.99 5.51 11.95
N PHE A 196 -13.21 4.21 12.20
CA PHE A 196 -12.36 3.16 11.67
C PHE A 196 -12.45 3.04 10.13
N MET A 197 -13.65 3.23 9.54
CA MET A 197 -13.77 3.26 8.08
C MET A 197 -12.97 4.39 7.43
N VAL A 198 -12.85 5.55 8.09
CA VAL A 198 -11.98 6.64 7.63
C VAL A 198 -10.51 6.19 7.63
N CYS A 199 -10.06 5.51 8.69
CA CYS A 199 -8.70 4.96 8.74
C CYS A 199 -8.45 3.95 7.59
N ASP A 200 -9.40 3.05 7.35
CA ASP A 200 -9.31 2.07 6.26
C ASP A 200 -9.31 2.76 4.88
N ASP A 201 -10.05 3.87 4.74
CA ASP A 201 -10.08 4.63 3.49
C ASP A 201 -8.76 5.38 3.24
N VAL A 202 -8.11 5.88 4.26
CA VAL A 202 -6.77 6.49 4.12
C VAL A 202 -5.72 5.44 3.71
N LEU A 203 -5.78 4.22 4.28
CA LEU A 203 -4.93 3.10 3.82
C LEU A 203 -5.19 2.78 2.34
N ARG A 204 -6.46 2.78 1.91
CA ARG A 204 -6.84 2.62 0.51
C ARG A 204 -6.26 3.70 -0.38
N GLN A 205 -6.41 4.97 0.02
CA GLN A 205 -5.89 6.11 -0.76
C GLN A 205 -4.36 6.02 -0.93
N ALA A 206 -3.64 5.59 0.10
CA ALA A 206 -2.20 5.41 0.04
C ALA A 206 -1.79 4.33 -0.96
N VAL A 207 -2.42 3.16 -0.90
CA VAL A 207 -2.15 2.06 -1.83
C VAL A 207 -2.56 2.45 -3.25
N GLN A 208 -3.77 2.98 -3.42
CA GLN A 208 -4.30 3.36 -4.72
C GLN A 208 -3.47 4.46 -5.37
N GLY A 209 -3.12 5.52 -4.63
CA GLY A 209 -2.35 6.64 -5.17
C GLY A 209 -0.99 6.24 -5.74
N ILE A 210 -0.36 5.20 -5.18
CA ILE A 210 0.91 4.67 -5.68
C ILE A 210 0.67 3.66 -6.81
N SER A 211 -0.32 2.77 -6.66
CA SER A 211 -0.61 1.76 -7.71
C SER A 211 -1.11 2.41 -9.00
N ASP A 212 -1.97 3.44 -8.91
CA ASP A 212 -2.49 4.14 -10.08
C ASP A 212 -1.39 4.78 -10.93
N LEU A 213 -0.30 5.27 -10.31
CA LEU A 213 0.86 5.80 -11.05
C LEU A 213 1.51 4.76 -11.97
N ILE A 214 1.40 3.49 -11.61
CA ILE A 214 2.04 2.37 -12.33
C ILE A 214 1.04 1.71 -13.29
N THR A 215 -0.22 1.58 -12.87
CA THR A 215 -1.23 0.75 -13.56
C THR A 215 -2.16 1.53 -14.47
N VAL A 216 -2.35 2.83 -14.20
CA VAL A 216 -3.27 3.68 -14.97
C VAL A 216 -2.47 4.52 -15.96
N PRO A 217 -2.65 4.33 -17.27
CA PRO A 217 -2.00 5.17 -18.27
C PRO A 217 -2.56 6.61 -18.19
N GLY A 218 -1.66 7.58 -18.01
CA GLY A 218 -1.98 9.01 -17.99
C GLY A 218 -1.28 9.77 -19.13
N GLU A 219 -1.47 11.09 -19.19
CA GLU A 219 -0.76 11.96 -20.15
C GLU A 219 0.74 12.05 -19.86
N ILE A 220 1.11 11.95 -18.58
CA ILE A 220 2.50 11.85 -18.11
C ILE A 220 2.58 10.61 -17.25
N ASN A 221 3.30 9.60 -17.72
CA ASN A 221 3.46 8.33 -17.01
C ASN A 221 4.84 8.21 -16.38
N LEU A 222 4.86 7.62 -15.19
CA LEU A 222 6.07 7.08 -14.57
C LEU A 222 6.10 5.59 -14.84
N ASP A 223 7.24 5.05 -15.22
CA ASP A 223 7.43 3.61 -15.25
C ASP A 223 7.69 3.04 -13.85
N PHE A 224 7.57 1.73 -13.71
CA PHE A 224 7.83 1.07 -12.43
C PHE A 224 9.27 1.28 -11.92
N ALA A 225 10.24 1.42 -12.82
CA ALA A 225 11.64 1.63 -12.45
C ALA A 225 11.86 3.00 -11.80
N ASP A 226 11.14 4.03 -12.25
CA ASP A 226 11.15 5.37 -11.64
C ASP A 226 10.57 5.34 -10.23
N VAL A 227 9.39 4.69 -10.05
CA VAL A 227 8.78 4.51 -8.74
C VAL A 227 9.69 3.73 -7.80
N LYS A 228 10.32 2.65 -8.30
CA LYS A 228 11.27 1.85 -7.53
C LYS A 228 12.48 2.68 -7.09
N THR A 229 13.00 3.54 -7.95
CA THR A 229 14.14 4.41 -7.64
C THR A 229 13.80 5.42 -6.54
N VAL A 230 12.59 6.00 -6.59
CA VAL A 230 12.15 6.99 -5.59
C VAL A 230 11.79 6.35 -4.26
N MET A 231 11.30 5.09 -4.25
CA MET A 231 10.78 4.45 -3.02
C MET A 231 11.74 3.46 -2.37
N SER A 232 12.78 3.00 -3.09
CA SER A 232 13.71 2.00 -2.55
C SER A 232 14.60 2.59 -1.46
N GLY A 233 14.57 1.98 -0.26
CA GLY A 233 15.42 2.37 0.86
C GLY A 233 15.17 3.75 1.45
N MET A 234 14.00 4.36 1.20
CA MET A 234 13.67 5.71 1.71
C MET A 234 13.27 5.73 3.18
N GLY A 235 12.87 4.60 3.72
CA GLY A 235 12.48 4.48 5.13
C GLY A 235 11.09 5.06 5.37
N MET A 236 10.97 6.16 6.12
CA MET A 236 9.67 6.75 6.43
C MET A 236 9.19 7.67 5.32
N ALA A 237 7.97 7.45 4.84
CA ALA A 237 7.27 8.33 3.91
C ALA A 237 5.99 8.90 4.55
N LEU A 238 5.60 10.05 4.07
CA LEU A 238 4.40 10.75 4.47
C LEU A 238 3.51 10.99 3.26
N MET A 239 2.21 11.06 3.48
CA MET A 239 1.24 11.24 2.43
C MET A 239 0.26 12.35 2.79
N GLY A 240 -0.09 13.17 1.79
CA GLY A 240 -1.21 14.08 1.86
C GLY A 240 -2.06 13.93 0.62
N THR A 241 -3.37 14.04 0.78
CA THR A 241 -4.34 13.99 -0.31
C THR A 241 -5.24 15.21 -0.26
N GLY A 242 -5.62 15.71 -1.44
CA GLY A 242 -6.55 16.82 -1.56
C GLY A 242 -7.46 16.64 -2.76
N VAL A 243 -8.73 16.92 -2.57
CA VAL A 243 -9.76 16.90 -3.62
C VAL A 243 -10.48 18.23 -3.59
N ALA A 244 -10.69 18.82 -4.76
CA ALA A 244 -11.44 20.07 -4.91
C ALA A 244 -12.17 20.11 -6.24
N ASP A 245 -13.21 20.92 -6.29
CA ASP A 245 -14.04 21.20 -7.45
C ASP A 245 -14.14 22.71 -7.67
N GLY A 246 -14.51 23.14 -8.87
CA GLY A 246 -14.76 24.55 -9.19
C GLY A 246 -13.60 25.23 -9.89
N GLU A 247 -13.61 26.57 -9.90
CA GLU A 247 -12.72 27.43 -10.71
C GLU A 247 -11.25 27.38 -10.24
N HIS A 248 -11.01 27.20 -8.93
CA HIS A 248 -9.68 27.15 -8.33
C HIS A 248 -9.31 25.74 -7.82
N ARG A 249 -9.93 24.72 -8.40
CA ARG A 249 -9.83 23.32 -7.94
C ARG A 249 -8.38 22.81 -7.80
N ALA A 250 -7.49 23.19 -8.72
CA ALA A 250 -6.09 22.73 -8.68
C ALA A 250 -5.34 23.26 -7.45
N VAL A 251 -5.38 24.57 -7.22
CA VAL A 251 -4.74 25.23 -6.08
C VAL A 251 -5.35 24.77 -4.76
N GLU A 252 -6.69 24.67 -4.70
CA GLU A 252 -7.37 24.19 -3.49
C GLU A 252 -7.04 22.74 -3.18
N ALA A 253 -6.99 21.86 -4.18
CA ALA A 253 -6.60 20.45 -3.98
C ALA A 253 -5.16 20.35 -3.49
N ALA A 254 -4.23 21.09 -4.09
CA ALA A 254 -2.83 21.14 -3.67
C ALA A 254 -2.70 21.66 -2.23
N GLN A 255 -3.40 22.74 -1.88
CA GLN A 255 -3.40 23.27 -0.50
C GLN A 255 -3.94 22.25 0.51
N ARG A 256 -5.05 21.56 0.18
CA ARG A 256 -5.60 20.51 1.04
C ARG A 256 -4.65 19.33 1.21
N ALA A 257 -3.94 18.95 0.14
CA ALA A 257 -2.94 17.89 0.21
C ALA A 257 -1.76 18.28 1.12
N ILE A 258 -1.22 19.49 0.98
CA ILE A 258 -0.10 19.98 1.78
C ILE A 258 -0.51 20.24 3.24
N SER A 259 -1.74 20.70 3.46
CA SER A 259 -2.30 20.96 4.80
C SER A 259 -2.94 19.74 5.43
N SER A 260 -2.70 18.54 4.88
CA SER A 260 -3.24 17.30 5.44
C SER A 260 -2.78 17.12 6.88
N PRO A 261 -3.68 16.75 7.83
CA PRO A 261 -3.30 16.45 9.21
C PRO A 261 -2.22 15.38 9.34
N LEU A 262 -2.09 14.53 8.34
CA LEU A 262 -1.06 13.48 8.28
C LEU A 262 0.36 14.05 8.06
N LEU A 263 0.47 15.27 7.53
CA LEU A 263 1.73 15.99 7.29
C LEU A 263 2.07 17.02 8.38
N GLU A 264 1.15 17.32 9.30
CA GLU A 264 1.22 18.49 10.20
C GLU A 264 2.47 18.54 11.09
N ASP A 265 3.01 17.40 11.53
CA ASP A 265 4.21 17.33 12.37
C ASP A 265 5.50 17.10 11.57
N ALA A 266 5.40 17.03 10.25
CA ALA A 266 6.52 16.71 9.39
C ALA A 266 6.90 17.89 8.51
N SER A 267 8.16 18.26 8.53
CA SER A 267 8.70 19.23 7.58
C SER A 267 8.85 18.55 6.21
N ILE A 268 8.13 19.03 5.22
CA ILE A 268 8.36 18.66 3.80
C ILE A 268 9.77 19.11 3.37
N HIS A 269 10.32 20.13 4.08
CA HIS A 269 11.69 20.57 3.87
C HIS A 269 12.69 19.46 4.22
N GLY A 270 13.51 19.07 3.26
CA GLY A 270 14.50 18.01 3.41
C GLY A 270 14.02 16.63 2.94
N ALA A 271 12.84 16.53 2.32
CA ALA A 271 12.42 15.32 1.64
C ALA A 271 13.44 14.94 0.55
N ARG A 272 13.82 13.66 0.51
CA ARG A 272 14.78 13.13 -0.48
C ARG A 272 14.12 12.83 -1.82
N GLY A 273 12.84 12.54 -1.82
CA GLY A 273 12.02 12.27 -2.98
C GLY A 273 10.60 12.74 -2.75
N VAL A 274 9.94 13.18 -3.80
CA VAL A 274 8.52 13.54 -3.80
C VAL A 274 7.86 12.83 -4.97
N LEU A 275 6.77 12.15 -4.71
CA LEU A 275 5.93 11.52 -5.70
C LEU A 275 4.60 12.27 -5.73
N ILE A 276 4.21 12.78 -6.89
CA ILE A 276 2.98 13.56 -7.06
C ILE A 276 2.10 12.85 -8.07
N ASN A 277 0.86 12.56 -7.66
CA ASN A 277 -0.20 12.06 -8.53
C ASN A 277 -1.26 13.14 -8.66
N ILE A 278 -1.54 13.57 -9.90
CA ILE A 278 -2.59 14.53 -10.22
C ILE A 278 -3.60 13.84 -11.12
N THR A 279 -4.83 13.72 -10.64
CA THR A 279 -5.93 13.12 -11.39
C THR A 279 -7.04 14.15 -11.57
N GLY A 280 -7.49 14.32 -12.80
CA GLY A 280 -8.58 15.25 -13.13
C GLY A 280 -9.46 14.71 -14.25
N GLY A 281 -10.56 15.40 -14.51
CA GLY A 281 -11.42 15.12 -15.67
C GLY A 281 -10.76 15.48 -17.00
N ALA A 282 -11.39 15.08 -18.11
CA ALA A 282 -10.94 15.40 -19.47
C ALA A 282 -10.89 16.92 -19.77
N ASP A 283 -11.45 17.73 -18.90
CA ASP A 283 -11.48 19.20 -18.93
C ASP A 283 -10.30 19.85 -18.20
N MET A 284 -9.39 19.06 -17.58
CA MET A 284 -8.23 19.57 -16.88
C MET A 284 -7.24 20.24 -17.83
N SER A 285 -6.91 21.49 -17.57
CA SER A 285 -6.07 22.31 -18.42
C SER A 285 -4.58 22.27 -17.99
N LEU A 286 -3.69 22.56 -18.94
CA LEU A 286 -2.26 22.69 -18.66
C LEU A 286 -1.96 23.83 -17.67
N HIS A 287 -2.78 24.89 -17.66
CA HIS A 287 -2.64 25.98 -16.69
C HIS A 287 -2.89 25.51 -15.26
N GLU A 288 -3.92 24.71 -15.04
CA GLU A 288 -4.23 24.16 -13.71
C GLU A 288 -3.10 23.27 -13.18
N ILE A 289 -2.42 22.52 -14.06
CA ILE A 289 -1.27 21.71 -13.66
C ILE A 289 -0.03 22.56 -13.35
N SER A 290 0.12 23.70 -14.03
CA SER A 290 1.27 24.59 -13.89
C SER A 290 1.18 25.53 -12.68
N GLU A 291 -0.02 25.78 -12.16
CA GLU A 291 -0.31 26.67 -11.04
C GLU A 291 -0.06 25.99 -9.69
#